data_53498af3fee8199cb9dc81abc8dc6e2d
#
_entry.id   53498af3fee8199cb9dc81abc8dc6e2d
#
_cell.length_a   1.000
_cell.length_b   1.000
_cell.length_c   1.000
_cell.angle_alpha   90.00
_cell.angle_beta   90.00
_cell.angle_gamma   90.00
#
_symmetry.space_group_name_H-M   'P 1'
#
loop_
_entity.id
_entity.type
_entity.pdbx_description
1 polymer ?
#
loop_
_entity_poly.entity_id
_entity_poly.type
_entity_poly.pdbx_seq_one_letter_code
_entity_poly.pdbx_strand_id
1 'polypeptide(L)'
;MSLRTSDRLAVADLVHLYASAVDDRRFDDVVELFTATAELRLPDPPRSLEPVRRHHGHDGVRTAMAALASVTRTEHAIVGEMYAPGDSLGYALGRITCIAHHWTIADDQITDLVWHLRYDDEYLRTPAGWRIHGRALTINAIETRPVRRLRAPKSDGRAADAGLSAASTEPQPRKTNPRGRSRETP
;
A
#
# COMPACT_ATOMS: atom_id res chain seq x y z
N MET A 1 7.44 -33.17 -3.50
CA MET A 1 7.60 -32.72 -2.08
C MET A 1 6.58 -31.64 -1.80
N SER A 2 6.04 -31.53 -0.57
CA SER A 2 5.14 -30.43 -0.22
C SER A 2 5.92 -29.29 0.46
N LEU A 3 5.47 -28.05 0.30
CA LEU A 3 5.98 -26.90 1.04
C LEU A 3 5.64 -27.07 2.53
N ARG A 4 6.61 -26.87 3.43
CA ARG A 4 6.35 -26.97 4.89
C ARG A 4 5.39 -25.84 5.30
N THR A 5 4.59 -26.07 6.31
CA THR A 5 3.62 -25.07 6.80
C THR A 5 4.29 -23.76 7.18
N SER A 6 5.44 -23.77 7.84
CA SER A 6 6.21 -22.57 8.19
C SER A 6 6.69 -21.78 6.97
N ASP A 7 7.11 -22.50 5.90
CA ASP A 7 7.54 -21.85 4.67
C ASP A 7 6.35 -21.27 3.91
N ARG A 8 5.21 -21.99 3.91
CA ARG A 8 3.98 -21.49 3.32
C ARG A 8 3.50 -20.19 3.99
N LEU A 9 3.52 -20.13 5.32
CA LEU A 9 3.16 -18.91 6.06
C LEU A 9 4.13 -17.77 5.73
N ALA A 10 5.44 -18.05 5.70
CA ALA A 10 6.45 -17.03 5.42
C ALA A 10 6.33 -16.43 4.01
N VAL A 11 5.95 -17.22 2.98
CA VAL A 11 5.70 -16.66 1.64
C VAL A 11 4.35 -15.96 1.55
N ALA A 12 3.31 -16.41 2.29
CA ALA A 12 2.04 -15.69 2.40
C ALA A 12 2.24 -14.31 3.05
N ASP A 13 3.04 -14.21 4.11
CA ASP A 13 3.37 -12.96 4.75
C ASP A 13 4.00 -11.95 3.77
N LEU A 14 4.87 -12.40 2.84
CA LEU A 14 5.45 -11.52 1.82
C LEU A 14 4.40 -10.88 0.91
N VAL A 15 3.34 -11.60 0.57
CA VAL A 15 2.23 -11.07 -0.26
C VAL A 15 1.50 -9.96 0.47
N HIS A 16 1.17 -10.17 1.74
CA HIS A 16 0.45 -9.19 2.55
C HIS A 16 1.33 -7.99 2.92
N LEU A 17 2.61 -8.22 3.21
CA LEU A 17 3.59 -7.14 3.44
C LEU A 17 3.76 -6.27 2.19
N TYR A 18 3.84 -6.88 1.00
CA TYR A 18 3.89 -6.15 -0.26
C TYR A 18 2.65 -5.27 -0.44
N ALA A 19 1.44 -5.83 -0.31
CA ALA A 19 0.19 -5.09 -0.43
C ALA A 19 0.15 -3.91 0.55
N SER A 20 0.41 -4.15 1.83
CA SER A 20 0.43 -3.12 2.87
C SER A 20 1.49 -2.03 2.60
N ALA A 21 2.71 -2.41 2.20
CA ALA A 21 3.78 -1.46 1.95
C ALA A 21 3.50 -0.56 0.73
N VAL A 22 2.92 -1.12 -0.34
CA VAL A 22 2.48 -0.34 -1.50
C VAL A 22 1.38 0.64 -1.12
N ASP A 23 0.37 0.19 -0.37
CA ASP A 23 -0.78 1.00 0.01
C ASP A 23 -0.42 2.12 0.99
N ASP A 24 0.55 1.88 1.85
CA ASP A 24 1.12 2.86 2.79
C ASP A 24 2.24 3.72 2.18
N ARG A 25 2.58 3.54 0.89
CA ARG A 25 3.67 4.26 0.19
C ARG A 25 5.06 4.02 0.77
N ARG A 26 5.28 2.91 1.47
CA ARG A 26 6.58 2.50 2.01
C ARG A 26 7.38 1.76 0.94
N PHE A 27 7.75 2.45 -0.13
CA PHE A 27 8.33 1.85 -1.33
C PHE A 27 9.72 1.24 -1.08
N ASP A 28 10.49 1.76 -0.14
CA ASP A 28 11.76 1.15 0.25
C ASP A 28 11.51 -0.20 0.92
N ASP A 29 10.47 -0.34 1.76
CA ASP A 29 10.10 -1.63 2.33
C ASP A 29 9.66 -2.63 1.25
N VAL A 30 8.97 -2.15 0.20
CA VAL A 30 8.61 -3.01 -0.96
C VAL A 30 9.87 -3.58 -1.60
N VAL A 31 10.89 -2.74 -1.83
CA VAL A 31 12.15 -3.17 -2.46
C VAL A 31 12.84 -4.29 -1.64
N GLU A 32 12.83 -4.17 -0.30
CA GLU A 32 13.43 -5.16 0.60
C GLU A 32 12.71 -6.53 0.62
N LEU A 33 11.48 -6.61 0.12
CA LEU A 33 10.77 -7.88 -0.04
C LEU A 33 11.30 -8.70 -1.23
N PHE A 34 12.05 -8.08 -2.14
CA PHE A 34 12.60 -8.71 -3.32
C PHE A 34 14.05 -9.14 -3.10
N THR A 35 14.49 -10.15 -3.88
CA THR A 35 15.93 -10.44 -3.97
C THR A 35 16.64 -9.35 -4.77
N ALA A 36 17.94 -9.15 -4.54
CA ALA A 36 18.75 -8.17 -5.27
C ALA A 36 18.79 -8.42 -6.81
N THR A 37 18.49 -9.65 -7.24
CA THR A 37 18.44 -10.06 -8.66
C THR A 37 17.04 -10.39 -9.14
N ALA A 38 15.99 -9.94 -8.43
CA ALA A 38 14.60 -10.23 -8.78
C ALA A 38 14.20 -9.66 -10.14
N GLU A 39 13.21 -10.29 -10.76
CA GLU A 39 12.54 -9.75 -11.94
C GLU A 39 11.07 -9.44 -11.62
N LEU A 40 10.68 -8.16 -11.76
CA LEU A 40 9.29 -7.72 -11.71
C LEU A 40 8.79 -7.47 -13.13
N ARG A 41 7.78 -8.20 -13.55
CA ARG A 41 7.15 -8.08 -14.87
C ARG A 41 5.76 -7.47 -14.74
N LEU A 42 5.54 -6.34 -15.39
CA LEU A 42 4.30 -5.56 -15.32
C LEU A 42 3.62 -5.49 -16.69
N PRO A 43 2.29 -5.35 -16.73
CA PRO A 43 1.55 -5.03 -17.95
C PRO A 43 1.83 -3.59 -18.42
N ASP A 44 1.37 -3.27 -19.63
CA ASP A 44 1.42 -1.92 -20.22
C ASP A 44 0.03 -1.51 -20.75
N PRO A 45 -0.98 -1.36 -19.85
CA PRO A 45 -2.32 -1.02 -20.30
C PRO A 45 -2.37 0.37 -20.94
N PRO A 46 -3.22 0.61 -21.95
CA PRO A 46 -4.16 -0.34 -22.54
C PRO A 46 -3.54 -1.26 -23.60
N ARG A 47 -2.24 -1.14 -23.91
CA ARG A 47 -1.57 -1.89 -25.01
C ARG A 47 -1.48 -3.37 -24.72
N SER A 48 -1.17 -3.75 -23.48
CA SER A 48 -1.06 -5.15 -23.06
C SER A 48 -1.52 -5.30 -21.62
N LEU A 49 -2.34 -6.32 -21.36
CA LEU A 49 -2.72 -6.76 -20.02
C LEU A 49 -1.79 -7.87 -19.49
N GLU A 50 -0.91 -8.38 -20.36
CA GLU A 50 0.11 -9.38 -20.01
C GLU A 50 1.40 -8.74 -19.47
N PRO A 51 2.23 -9.48 -18.71
CA PRO A 51 3.45 -8.97 -18.07
C PRO A 51 4.59 -8.77 -19.07
N VAL A 52 4.54 -7.69 -19.84
CA VAL A 52 5.46 -7.38 -20.95
C VAL A 52 6.62 -6.46 -20.57
N ARG A 53 6.45 -5.61 -19.52
CA ARG A 53 7.50 -4.66 -19.08
C ARG A 53 8.33 -5.29 -17.98
N ARG A 54 9.65 -5.36 -18.17
CA ARG A 54 10.59 -6.00 -17.24
C ARG A 54 11.36 -4.97 -16.42
N HIS A 55 11.44 -5.21 -15.13
CA HIS A 55 12.19 -4.42 -14.16
C HIS A 55 13.09 -5.37 -13.37
N HIS A 56 14.40 -5.10 -13.35
CA HIS A 56 15.39 -6.00 -12.75
C HIS A 56 16.00 -5.42 -11.47
N GLY A 57 16.17 -6.28 -10.49
CA GLY A 57 16.79 -5.96 -9.20
C GLY A 57 16.06 -4.88 -8.42
N HIS A 58 16.65 -4.44 -7.33
CA HIS A 58 16.07 -3.43 -6.44
C HIS A 58 15.82 -2.10 -7.16
N ASP A 59 16.71 -1.66 -8.06
CA ASP A 59 16.52 -0.41 -8.81
C ASP A 59 15.35 -0.50 -9.79
N GLY A 60 15.17 -1.66 -10.42
CA GLY A 60 14.02 -1.92 -11.27
C GLY A 60 12.72 -1.89 -10.50
N VAL A 61 12.65 -2.53 -9.32
CA VAL A 61 11.48 -2.49 -8.43
C VAL A 61 11.20 -1.06 -7.97
N ARG A 62 12.22 -0.30 -7.56
CA ARG A 62 12.08 1.11 -7.18
C ARG A 62 11.51 1.96 -8.32
N THR A 63 12.00 1.75 -9.54
CA THR A 63 11.49 2.44 -10.74
C THR A 63 10.01 2.10 -10.99
N ALA A 64 9.62 0.84 -10.84
CA ALA A 64 8.23 0.42 -10.98
C ALA A 64 7.32 1.07 -9.92
N MET A 65 7.77 1.16 -8.67
CA MET A 65 7.00 1.80 -7.58
C MET A 65 6.85 3.32 -7.79
N ALA A 66 7.85 3.98 -8.39
CA ALA A 66 7.77 5.41 -8.70
C ALA A 66 6.61 5.76 -9.65
N ALA A 67 6.16 4.83 -10.49
CA ALA A 67 5.00 5.03 -11.36
C ALA A 67 3.69 5.24 -10.57
N LEU A 68 3.62 4.80 -9.33
CA LEU A 68 2.46 5.01 -8.45
C LEU A 68 2.39 6.42 -7.85
N ALA A 69 3.39 7.27 -8.05
CA ALA A 69 3.42 8.63 -7.50
C ALA A 69 2.25 9.51 -7.99
N SER A 70 1.72 9.25 -9.19
CA SER A 70 0.56 9.96 -9.76
C SER A 70 -0.80 9.48 -9.23
N VAL A 71 -0.85 8.35 -8.50
CA VAL A 71 -2.07 7.80 -7.92
C VAL A 71 -2.24 8.36 -6.50
N THR A 72 -3.38 8.93 -6.17
CA THR A 72 -3.62 9.53 -4.85
C THR A 72 -3.60 8.48 -3.74
N ARG A 73 -4.20 7.31 -3.97
CA ARG A 73 -4.26 6.21 -3.01
C ARG A 73 -4.41 4.88 -3.74
N THR A 74 -3.90 3.81 -3.12
CA THR A 74 -4.12 2.43 -3.57
C THR A 74 -4.67 1.57 -2.44
N GLU A 75 -5.30 0.46 -2.80
CA GLU A 75 -5.67 -0.62 -1.90
C GLU A 75 -5.59 -1.94 -2.66
N HIS A 76 -4.82 -2.89 -2.12
CA HIS A 76 -4.64 -4.21 -2.69
C HIS A 76 -5.39 -5.25 -1.86
N ALA A 77 -6.57 -5.66 -2.33
CA ALA A 77 -7.35 -6.73 -1.71
C ALA A 77 -6.87 -8.09 -2.23
N ILE A 78 -6.18 -8.85 -1.41
CA ILE A 78 -5.78 -10.22 -1.71
C ILE A 78 -7.00 -11.13 -1.51
N VAL A 79 -7.47 -11.76 -2.58
CA VAL A 79 -8.71 -12.56 -2.57
C VAL A 79 -8.48 -14.05 -2.71
N GLY A 80 -7.26 -14.49 -3.06
CA GLY A 80 -6.93 -15.89 -3.15
C GLY A 80 -5.44 -16.13 -3.29
N GLU A 81 -4.95 -17.20 -2.66
CA GLU A 81 -3.53 -17.55 -2.62
C GLU A 81 -3.34 -19.06 -2.79
N MET A 82 -2.45 -19.43 -3.67
CA MET A 82 -2.00 -20.81 -3.86
C MET A 82 -0.48 -20.84 -3.86
N TYR A 83 0.11 -21.80 -3.14
CA TYR A 83 1.56 -21.98 -3.06
C TYR A 83 1.94 -23.41 -3.33
N ALA A 84 3.00 -23.59 -4.08
CA ALA A 84 3.58 -24.89 -4.43
C ALA A 84 5.10 -24.88 -4.19
N PRO A 85 5.73 -26.03 -3.91
CA PRO A 85 7.17 -26.13 -3.95
C PRO A 85 7.66 -25.91 -5.39
N GLY A 86 8.79 -25.24 -5.53
CA GLY A 86 9.50 -25.18 -6.81
C GLY A 86 10.38 -26.38 -7.05
N ASP A 87 11.20 -26.32 -8.10
CA ASP A 87 12.02 -27.43 -8.59
C ASP A 87 13.24 -27.73 -7.70
N SER A 88 13.57 -26.84 -6.80
CA SER A 88 14.73 -26.98 -5.89
C SER A 88 14.36 -26.63 -4.44
N LEU A 89 15.19 -27.12 -3.51
CA LEU A 89 15.03 -26.79 -2.09
C LEU A 89 15.26 -25.28 -1.87
N GLY A 90 14.34 -24.63 -1.13
CA GLY A 90 14.41 -23.19 -0.91
C GLY A 90 13.80 -22.37 -2.05
N TYR A 91 13.10 -23.00 -3.00
CA TYR A 91 12.35 -22.34 -4.07
C TYR A 91 10.86 -22.68 -3.96
N ALA A 92 10.01 -21.68 -4.13
CA ALA A 92 8.57 -21.86 -4.07
C ALA A 92 7.88 -21.02 -5.15
N LEU A 93 6.71 -21.44 -5.55
CA LEU A 93 5.84 -20.78 -6.53
C LEU A 93 4.57 -20.30 -5.84
N GLY A 94 4.04 -19.17 -6.27
CA GLY A 94 2.76 -18.64 -5.82
C GLY A 94 1.88 -18.19 -6.98
N ARG A 95 0.58 -18.35 -6.81
CA ARG A 95 -0.44 -17.71 -7.64
C ARG A 95 -1.40 -16.97 -6.75
N ILE A 96 -1.43 -15.66 -6.92
CA ILE A 96 -2.16 -14.74 -6.06
C ILE A 96 -3.20 -14.02 -6.89
N THR A 97 -4.45 -14.05 -6.46
CA THR A 97 -5.52 -13.24 -7.06
C THR A 97 -5.71 -11.99 -6.21
N CYS A 98 -5.73 -10.83 -6.86
CA CYS A 98 -5.85 -9.54 -6.20
C CYS A 98 -6.83 -8.64 -6.95
N ILE A 99 -7.57 -7.82 -6.18
CA ILE A 99 -8.30 -6.66 -6.71
C ILE A 99 -7.54 -5.43 -6.22
N ALA A 100 -6.98 -4.66 -7.16
CA ALA A 100 -6.21 -3.46 -6.84
C ALA A 100 -6.98 -2.21 -7.24
N HIS A 101 -7.22 -1.35 -6.26
CA HIS A 101 -7.85 -0.04 -6.44
C HIS A 101 -6.79 1.03 -6.59
N HIS A 102 -6.99 1.94 -7.56
CA HIS A 102 -6.12 3.08 -7.81
C HIS A 102 -6.97 4.34 -7.88
N TRP A 103 -7.10 5.04 -6.75
CA TRP A 103 -7.88 6.27 -6.68
C TRP A 103 -7.06 7.48 -7.10
N THR A 104 -7.62 8.25 -7.99
CA THR A 104 -7.08 9.55 -8.42
C THR A 104 -8.08 10.65 -8.18
N ILE A 105 -7.58 11.85 -7.86
CA ILE A 105 -8.37 13.06 -7.73
C ILE A 105 -7.93 14.02 -8.82
N ALA A 106 -8.85 14.41 -9.71
CA ALA A 106 -8.61 15.39 -10.73
C ALA A 106 -9.90 16.24 -10.90
N ASP A 107 -9.75 17.58 -10.96
CA ASP A 107 -10.85 18.53 -11.14
C ASP A 107 -12.05 18.29 -10.18
N ASP A 108 -11.75 18.07 -8.89
CA ASP A 108 -12.70 17.71 -7.84
C ASP A 108 -13.49 16.41 -8.05
N GLN A 109 -13.09 15.62 -9.03
CA GLN A 109 -13.65 14.30 -9.28
C GLN A 109 -12.71 13.21 -8.74
N ILE A 110 -13.31 12.21 -8.12
CA ILE A 110 -12.59 11.04 -7.62
C ILE A 110 -12.92 9.86 -8.52
N THR A 111 -11.91 9.28 -9.11
CA THR A 111 -12.02 8.09 -9.95
C THR A 111 -11.29 6.92 -9.33
N ASP A 112 -11.90 5.75 -9.37
CA ASP A 112 -11.32 4.47 -9.01
C ASP A 112 -11.03 3.67 -10.28
N LEU A 113 -9.76 3.45 -10.58
CA LEU A 113 -9.32 2.51 -11.59
C LEU A 113 -9.05 1.17 -10.90
N VAL A 114 -9.89 0.19 -11.17
CA VAL A 114 -9.85 -1.13 -10.52
C VAL A 114 -9.23 -2.14 -11.47
N TRP A 115 -8.17 -2.82 -11.02
CA TRP A 115 -7.57 -3.94 -11.73
C TRP A 115 -7.93 -5.26 -11.04
N HIS A 116 -8.61 -6.13 -11.76
CA HIS A 116 -8.73 -7.54 -11.41
C HIS A 116 -7.51 -8.25 -11.95
N LEU A 117 -6.60 -8.64 -11.08
CA LEU A 117 -5.28 -9.09 -11.49
C LEU A 117 -4.86 -10.39 -10.82
N ARG A 118 -3.81 -10.97 -11.38
CA ARG A 118 -3.11 -12.13 -10.83
C ARG A 118 -1.62 -11.84 -10.79
N TYR A 119 -0.98 -12.24 -9.69
CA TYR A 119 0.46 -12.39 -9.64
C TYR A 119 0.81 -13.88 -9.80
N ASP A 120 1.75 -14.18 -10.67
CA ASP A 120 2.48 -15.43 -10.71
C ASP A 120 3.86 -15.16 -10.11
N ASP A 121 4.11 -15.69 -8.93
CA ASP A 121 5.27 -15.38 -8.09
C ASP A 121 6.26 -16.54 -8.02
N GLU A 122 7.52 -16.19 -7.95
CA GLU A 122 8.65 -17.05 -7.62
C GLU A 122 9.30 -16.55 -6.34
N TYR A 123 9.51 -17.45 -5.37
CA TYR A 123 10.11 -17.11 -4.09
C TYR A 123 11.41 -17.87 -3.89
N LEU A 124 12.42 -17.19 -3.37
CA LEU A 124 13.72 -17.77 -3.04
C LEU A 124 14.01 -17.59 -1.55
N ARG A 125 14.48 -18.67 -0.92
CA ARG A 125 14.95 -18.63 0.45
C ARG A 125 16.37 -18.09 0.51
N THR A 126 16.56 -16.97 1.20
CA THR A 126 17.84 -16.34 1.46
C THR A 126 18.26 -16.55 2.92
N PRO A 127 19.49 -16.19 3.32
CA PRO A 127 19.88 -16.19 4.74
C PRO A 127 19.00 -15.28 5.61
N ALA A 128 18.40 -14.22 5.02
CA ALA A 128 17.49 -13.29 5.70
C ALA A 128 16.01 -13.72 5.63
N GLY A 129 15.70 -14.94 5.18
CA GLY A 129 14.34 -15.47 5.02
C GLY A 129 13.89 -15.53 3.58
N TRP A 130 12.61 -15.80 3.37
CA TRP A 130 12.02 -15.83 2.04
C TRP A 130 11.96 -14.43 1.42
N ARG A 131 12.16 -14.36 0.08
CA ARG A 131 12.05 -13.13 -0.71
C ARG A 131 11.35 -13.44 -2.04
N ILE A 132 10.69 -12.44 -2.62
CA ILE A 132 10.16 -12.49 -3.97
C ILE A 132 11.36 -12.44 -4.94
N HIS A 133 11.52 -13.47 -5.76
CA HIS A 133 12.57 -13.56 -6.76
C HIS A 133 12.06 -13.22 -8.15
N GLY A 134 10.80 -13.57 -8.43
CA GLY A 134 10.10 -13.20 -9.64
C GLY A 134 8.66 -12.84 -9.31
N ARG A 135 8.11 -11.83 -9.96
CA ARG A 135 6.68 -11.50 -9.93
C ARG A 135 6.22 -11.11 -11.31
N ALA A 136 5.22 -11.80 -11.83
CA ALA A 136 4.57 -11.45 -13.08
C ALA A 136 3.11 -11.06 -12.81
N LEU A 137 2.74 -9.83 -13.17
CA LEU A 137 1.40 -9.29 -13.01
C LEU A 137 0.64 -9.40 -14.33
N THR A 138 -0.46 -10.15 -14.34
CA THR A 138 -1.42 -10.21 -15.44
C THR A 138 -2.71 -9.53 -15.00
N ILE A 139 -3.25 -8.61 -15.81
CA ILE A 139 -4.57 -8.01 -15.58
C ILE A 139 -5.63 -8.82 -16.32
N ASN A 140 -6.66 -9.29 -15.60
CA ASN A 140 -7.79 -10.01 -16.20
C ASN A 140 -8.89 -9.06 -16.68
N ALA A 141 -9.11 -7.95 -15.95
CA ALA A 141 -10.08 -6.92 -16.31
C ALA A 141 -9.69 -5.57 -15.69
N ILE A 142 -10.10 -4.50 -16.35
CA ILE A 142 -9.99 -3.12 -15.85
C ILE A 142 -11.39 -2.53 -15.78
N GLU A 143 -11.73 -1.94 -14.64
CA GLU A 143 -12.95 -1.15 -14.47
C GLU A 143 -12.62 0.28 -14.07
N THR A 144 -13.47 1.22 -14.43
CA THR A 144 -13.38 2.60 -13.98
C THR A 144 -14.70 3.01 -13.34
N ARG A 145 -14.64 3.57 -12.11
CA ARG A 145 -15.83 3.93 -11.33
C ARG A 145 -15.70 5.33 -10.74
N PRO A 146 -16.81 6.11 -10.71
CA PRO A 146 -16.84 7.34 -9.92
C PRO A 146 -16.90 7.01 -8.43
N VAL A 147 -16.20 7.80 -7.61
CA VAL A 147 -16.17 7.65 -6.15
C VAL A 147 -16.66 8.94 -5.51
N ARG A 148 -17.55 8.86 -4.51
CA ARG A 148 -18.12 10.04 -3.86
C ARG A 148 -17.18 10.68 -2.83
N ARG A 149 -16.36 9.88 -2.16
CA ARG A 149 -15.48 10.34 -1.07
C ARG A 149 -14.27 9.43 -0.93
N LEU A 150 -13.11 10.03 -0.79
CA LEU A 150 -11.86 9.32 -0.51
C LEU A 150 -11.29 9.85 0.82
N ARG A 151 -10.78 8.95 1.65
CA ARG A 151 -10.05 9.34 2.86
C ARG A 151 -8.74 10.01 2.44
N ALA A 152 -8.44 11.18 3.01
CA ALA A 152 -7.17 11.87 2.76
C ALA A 152 -5.97 10.92 3.00
N PRO A 153 -4.91 11.03 2.21
CA PRO A 153 -3.65 10.36 2.52
C PRO A 153 -3.21 10.72 3.93
N LYS A 154 -2.54 9.82 4.64
CA LYS A 154 -1.89 10.16 5.90
C LYS A 154 -0.85 11.23 5.56
N SER A 155 -0.94 12.42 6.19
CA SER A 155 0.17 13.38 6.16
C SER A 155 1.35 12.70 6.85
N ASP A 156 2.47 12.58 6.16
CA ASP A 156 3.71 12.15 6.77
C ASP A 156 4.02 13.10 7.92
N GLY A 157 3.95 12.60 9.16
CA GLY A 157 4.14 13.37 10.39
C GLY A 157 5.59 13.83 10.60
N ARG A 158 6.26 14.34 9.56
CA ARG A 158 7.65 14.80 9.57
C ARG A 158 7.79 16.34 9.55
N ALA A 159 6.69 17.07 9.75
CA ALA A 159 6.73 18.54 9.76
C ALA A 159 5.80 19.16 10.82
N ALA A 160 5.93 18.77 12.10
CA ALA A 160 5.28 19.49 13.20
C ALA A 160 6.05 19.34 14.51
N ASP A 161 7.39 19.43 14.49
CA ASP A 161 8.20 19.58 15.72
C ASP A 161 9.26 20.67 15.54
N ALA A 162 8.79 21.82 15.04
CA ALA A 162 9.56 23.06 15.07
C ALA A 162 8.60 24.22 15.38
N GLY A 163 8.44 24.52 16.68
CA GLY A 163 7.93 25.81 17.12
C GLY A 163 6.70 25.84 18.00
N LEU A 164 6.82 25.37 19.25
CA LEU A 164 6.00 25.88 20.35
C LEU A 164 6.93 26.22 21.52
N SER A 165 7.62 27.32 21.36
CA SER A 165 8.24 28.06 22.48
C SER A 165 7.14 28.66 23.34
N ALA A 166 7.32 28.50 24.64
CA ALA A 166 6.48 28.96 25.72
C ALA A 166 6.04 30.44 25.58
N ALA A 167 4.75 30.67 25.66
CA ALA A 167 4.19 31.95 26.11
C ALA A 167 3.37 31.67 27.36
N SER A 168 3.98 32.02 28.49
CA SER A 168 3.33 32.16 29.79
C SER A 168 2.22 33.18 29.67
N THR A 169 0.99 32.82 30.02
CA THR A 169 -0.07 33.82 30.27
C THR A 169 -0.69 33.51 31.62
N GLU A 170 -0.46 34.47 32.53
CA GLU A 170 -1.02 34.55 33.86
C GLU A 170 -2.57 34.48 33.90
N PRO A 171 -3.17 34.01 35.00
CA PRO A 171 -4.61 33.96 35.11
C PRO A 171 -5.16 35.34 35.54
N GLN A 172 -6.11 35.88 34.78
CA GLN A 172 -6.87 37.11 35.16
C GLN A 172 -7.98 36.80 36.16
N PRO A 173 -8.26 37.70 37.11
CA PRO A 173 -9.20 37.50 38.21
C PRO A 173 -10.66 37.62 37.77
N ARG A 174 -11.49 36.81 38.38
CA ARG A 174 -12.96 36.78 38.24
C ARG A 174 -13.58 38.11 38.65
N LYS A 175 -14.35 38.75 37.77
CA LYS A 175 -15.28 39.84 38.14
C LYS A 175 -16.55 39.26 38.72
N THR A 176 -16.79 39.56 40.00
CA THR A 176 -18.02 39.36 40.73
C THR A 176 -19.12 40.32 40.25
N ASN A 177 -20.31 39.77 39.97
CA ASN A 177 -21.50 40.53 39.63
C ASN A 177 -22.38 40.70 40.88
N PRO A 178 -22.73 41.91 41.30
CA PRO A 178 -23.62 42.12 42.42
C PRO A 178 -25.11 42.13 42.02
N ARG A 179 -25.89 41.63 42.93
CA ARG A 179 -27.35 41.47 42.99
C ARG A 179 -28.16 42.76 42.74
N GLY A 180 -29.34 42.55 42.19
CA GLY A 180 -30.41 43.56 42.19
C GLY A 180 -31.77 42.96 41.84
N ARG A 181 -32.45 42.48 42.85
CA ARG A 181 -33.82 42.71 43.39
C ARG A 181 -34.99 42.84 42.41
N SER A 182 -35.90 41.87 42.59
CA SER A 182 -37.35 41.93 42.88
C SER A 182 -38.21 43.05 42.23
N ARG A 183 -39.30 42.66 41.58
CA ARG A 183 -40.67 43.12 41.86
C ARG A 183 -41.73 42.26 41.17
N GLU A 184 -42.59 41.78 41.95
CA GLU A 184 -43.94 41.36 42.02
C GLU A 184 -44.93 41.99 40.99
N THR A 185 -45.75 41.16 40.61
CA THR A 185 -47.21 41.14 40.21
C THR A 185 -48.03 42.43 40.29
N PRO A 186 -49.23 42.54 39.60
CA PRO A 186 -50.30 41.60 39.71
C PRO A 186 -50.64 40.84 38.43
#